data_6366292617ab6dff5ea3e60fc732dcd0
#
_entry.id   6366292617ab6dff5ea3e60fc732dcd0
#
_cell.length_a   1.000
_cell.length_b   1.000
_cell.length_c   1.000
_cell.angle_alpha   90.00
_cell.angle_beta   90.00
_cell.angle_gamma   90.00
#
_symmetry.space_group_name_H-M   'P 1'
#
loop_
_entity.id
_entity.type
_entity.pdbx_description
1 polymer ?
#
loop_
_entity_poly.entity_id
_entity_poly.type
_entity_poly.pdbx_seq_one_letter_code
_entity_poly.pdbx_strand_id
1 'polypeptide(L)'
;SKSFKVEPGVTYPITVGGGGAKGPVARPAGDKGSPGSNSVFSTITSAGGGYGAGGSQQPGTDGGSGGSGGGGGYDANGDGGAGNTPPVSPPQGNNGGDASSSAGAGGGGAAQAGTSTTSPAPNNANGGPGGDGSPSTISGSDVTRAGGGGGAGYGGGANPITRAQGGAGGGGQGAITNEGPHAGQKVAATAG
;
A
#
# COMPACT_ATOMS: atom_id res chain seq x y z
N SER A 1 3.76 26.47 -4.20
CA SER A 1 3.09 25.66 -5.25
C SER A 1 2.92 26.51 -6.50
N LYS A 2 3.29 25.96 -7.66
CA LYS A 2 2.98 26.64 -8.95
C LYS A 2 1.52 26.33 -9.29
N SER A 3 0.68 27.35 -9.42
CA SER A 3 -0.67 27.18 -9.96
C SER A 3 -0.61 26.86 -11.45
N PHE A 4 -1.32 25.84 -11.88
CA PHE A 4 -1.52 25.57 -13.30
C PHE A 4 -2.62 26.50 -13.82
N LYS A 5 -2.29 27.29 -14.87
CA LYS A 5 -3.24 28.22 -15.45
C LYS A 5 -4.04 27.53 -16.54
N VAL A 6 -5.36 27.45 -16.38
CA VAL A 6 -6.25 26.98 -17.46
C VAL A 6 -6.82 28.16 -18.21
N GLU A 7 -6.90 28.03 -19.53
CA GLU A 7 -7.39 29.08 -20.43
C GLU A 7 -8.67 28.61 -21.14
N PRO A 8 -9.69 29.47 -21.27
CA PRO A 8 -10.90 29.13 -22.01
C PRO A 8 -10.59 28.77 -23.48
N GLY A 9 -11.27 27.75 -23.98
CA GLY A 9 -11.10 27.30 -25.36
C GLY A 9 -9.89 26.42 -25.65
N VAL A 10 -9.02 26.19 -24.65
CA VAL A 10 -7.88 25.27 -24.76
C VAL A 10 -8.25 23.88 -24.29
N THR A 11 -7.92 22.85 -25.08
CA THR A 11 -8.11 21.44 -24.70
C THR A 11 -6.92 20.95 -23.92
N TYR A 12 -7.18 20.40 -22.72
CA TYR A 12 -6.16 19.80 -21.87
C TYR A 12 -6.36 18.28 -21.83
N PRO A 13 -5.37 17.48 -22.27
CA PRO A 13 -5.49 16.02 -22.17
C PRO A 13 -5.45 15.58 -20.71
N ILE A 14 -6.34 14.63 -20.36
CA ILE A 14 -6.41 14.01 -19.05
C ILE A 14 -6.31 12.50 -19.21
N THR A 15 -5.39 11.87 -18.50
CA THR A 15 -5.26 10.42 -18.40
C THR A 15 -5.40 10.01 -16.94
N VAL A 16 -6.29 9.08 -16.66
CA VAL A 16 -6.38 8.45 -15.33
C VAL A 16 -5.60 7.14 -15.37
N GLY A 17 -4.60 7.03 -14.52
CA GLY A 17 -3.79 5.82 -14.42
C GLY A 17 -4.59 4.62 -13.93
N GLY A 18 -4.30 3.45 -14.48
CA GLY A 18 -4.87 2.19 -14.02
C GLY A 18 -4.27 1.76 -12.68
N GLY A 19 -5.05 1.06 -11.86
CA GLY A 19 -4.54 0.38 -10.66
C GLY A 19 -3.55 -0.73 -11.02
N GLY A 20 -2.61 -1.01 -10.13
CA GLY A 20 -1.69 -2.12 -10.28
C GLY A 20 -2.41 -3.48 -10.23
N ALA A 21 -1.91 -4.44 -10.97
CA ALA A 21 -2.45 -5.79 -10.93
C ALA A 21 -2.07 -6.50 -9.61
N LYS A 22 -2.98 -7.36 -9.13
CA LYS A 22 -2.66 -8.26 -8.01
C LYS A 22 -1.54 -9.22 -8.39
N GLY A 23 -0.74 -9.63 -7.41
CA GLY A 23 0.22 -10.72 -7.61
C GLY A 23 -0.47 -12.05 -7.96
N PRO A 24 0.25 -12.98 -8.61
CA PRO A 24 -0.27 -14.32 -8.89
C PRO A 24 -0.54 -15.09 -7.59
N VAL A 25 -1.56 -15.95 -7.61
CA VAL A 25 -1.97 -16.76 -6.45
C VAL A 25 -1.27 -18.10 -6.33
N ALA A 26 -0.38 -18.44 -7.27
CA ALA A 26 0.29 -19.74 -7.33
C ALA A 26 1.72 -19.66 -6.80
N ARG A 27 2.05 -20.44 -5.76
CA ARG A 27 3.43 -20.63 -5.29
C ARG A 27 4.21 -21.46 -6.34
N PRO A 28 5.53 -21.24 -6.57
CA PRO A 28 6.52 -20.65 -5.66
C PRO A 28 7.10 -19.28 -6.08
N ALA A 29 6.51 -18.57 -7.03
CA ALA A 29 7.04 -17.28 -7.46
C ALA A 29 6.62 -16.18 -6.49
N GLY A 30 7.54 -15.33 -6.08
CA GLY A 30 7.25 -14.20 -5.17
C GLY A 30 6.07 -13.36 -5.64
N ASP A 31 4.97 -13.47 -4.93
CA ASP A 31 3.64 -13.00 -5.33
C ASP A 31 3.46 -11.50 -5.11
N LYS A 32 4.38 -10.67 -5.59
CA LYS A 32 4.25 -9.22 -5.55
C LYS A 32 3.23 -8.72 -6.58
N GLY A 33 2.52 -7.65 -6.23
CA GLY A 33 1.68 -6.95 -7.18
C GLY A 33 2.48 -6.23 -8.26
N SER A 34 1.77 -5.53 -9.14
CA SER A 34 2.38 -4.59 -10.08
C SER A 34 2.12 -3.16 -9.64
N PRO A 35 2.99 -2.19 -9.99
CA PRO A 35 2.74 -0.79 -9.67
C PRO A 35 1.52 -0.26 -10.44
N GLY A 36 0.87 0.75 -9.90
CA GLY A 36 -0.14 1.52 -10.61
C GLY A 36 0.49 2.37 -11.71
N SER A 37 -0.31 2.74 -12.71
CA SER A 37 0.12 3.65 -13.77
C SER A 37 -0.03 5.12 -13.36
N ASN A 38 0.73 6.00 -13.99
CA ASN A 38 0.65 7.44 -13.73
C ASN A 38 -0.68 8.04 -14.21
N SER A 39 -1.20 8.99 -13.44
CA SER A 39 -2.26 9.90 -13.89
C SER A 39 -1.63 11.18 -14.41
N VAL A 40 -2.18 11.74 -15.50
CA VAL A 40 -1.62 12.91 -16.15
C VAL A 40 -2.73 13.93 -16.40
N PHE A 41 -2.48 15.18 -16.05
CA PHE A 41 -3.26 16.33 -16.47
C PHE A 41 -2.35 17.30 -17.20
N SER A 42 -2.49 17.39 -18.52
CA SER A 42 -1.62 18.19 -19.39
C SER A 42 -0.13 17.82 -19.18
N THR A 43 0.64 18.69 -18.55
CA THR A 43 2.07 18.49 -18.23
C THR A 43 2.32 18.03 -16.78
N ILE A 44 1.27 17.92 -15.97
CA ILE A 44 1.38 17.51 -14.58
C ILE A 44 1.20 15.99 -14.51
N THR A 45 2.19 15.29 -13.99
CA THR A 45 2.14 13.85 -13.78
C THR A 45 2.10 13.55 -12.29
N SER A 46 1.13 12.72 -11.90
CA SER A 46 1.06 12.09 -10.58
C SER A 46 1.45 10.63 -10.74
N ALA A 47 2.51 10.22 -10.05
CA ALA A 47 3.01 8.85 -10.14
C ALA A 47 2.01 7.83 -9.57
N GLY A 48 1.94 6.67 -10.20
CA GLY A 48 1.19 5.53 -9.68
C GLY A 48 1.78 5.05 -8.35
N GLY A 49 0.96 4.39 -7.53
CA GLY A 49 1.40 3.79 -6.28
C GLY A 49 2.29 2.57 -6.49
N GLY A 50 3.19 2.31 -5.55
CA GLY A 50 4.00 1.10 -5.50
C GLY A 50 3.15 -0.15 -5.20
N TYR A 51 3.67 -1.30 -5.56
CA TYR A 51 3.04 -2.59 -5.26
C TYR A 51 3.37 -3.05 -3.84
N GLY A 52 2.43 -3.74 -3.19
CA GLY A 52 2.70 -4.50 -1.98
C GLY A 52 3.56 -5.74 -2.29
N ALA A 53 4.49 -6.03 -1.41
CA ALA A 53 5.35 -7.21 -1.54
C ALA A 53 4.57 -8.52 -1.35
N GLY A 54 5.09 -9.58 -1.92
CA GLY A 54 4.61 -10.94 -1.68
C GLY A 54 5.17 -11.52 -0.37
N GLY A 55 4.64 -12.68 0.00
CA GLY A 55 5.04 -13.40 1.22
C GLY A 55 5.66 -14.75 0.88
N SER A 56 6.86 -14.83 0.36
CA SER A 56 7.57 -16.09 0.19
C SER A 56 9.08 -15.89 0.31
N GLN A 57 9.77 -16.94 0.74
CA GLN A 57 11.22 -17.00 1.02
C GLN A 57 12.15 -16.73 -0.20
N GLN A 58 11.74 -15.88 -1.13
CA GLN A 58 12.48 -15.56 -2.34
C GLN A 58 12.80 -14.06 -2.40
N PRO A 59 13.82 -13.63 -3.14
CA PRO A 59 14.10 -12.23 -3.38
C PRO A 59 12.86 -11.57 -4.01
N GLY A 60 12.30 -10.54 -3.34
CA GLY A 60 11.08 -9.87 -3.79
C GLY A 60 10.11 -9.57 -2.67
N THR A 61 10.55 -9.64 -1.43
CA THR A 61 9.79 -9.27 -0.22
C THR A 61 9.67 -7.76 -0.03
N ASP A 62 10.42 -6.95 -0.78
CA ASP A 62 10.37 -5.49 -0.67
C ASP A 62 9.15 -4.91 -1.38
N GLY A 63 8.56 -3.93 -0.77
CA GLY A 63 7.51 -3.13 -1.36
C GLY A 63 8.01 -2.31 -2.56
N GLY A 64 7.17 -2.10 -3.57
CA GLY A 64 7.52 -1.30 -4.74
C GLY A 64 7.51 0.18 -4.44
N SER A 65 8.47 0.91 -5.03
CA SER A 65 8.47 2.37 -4.99
C SER A 65 7.39 2.96 -5.91
N GLY A 66 6.92 4.18 -5.60
CA GLY A 66 5.90 4.87 -6.39
C GLY A 66 5.58 6.26 -5.85
N GLY A 67 4.48 6.85 -6.28
CA GLY A 67 3.94 8.08 -5.67
C GLY A 67 3.77 7.92 -4.16
N SER A 68 3.18 6.80 -3.75
CA SER A 68 3.30 6.23 -2.40
C SER A 68 3.91 4.85 -2.51
N GLY A 69 4.75 4.44 -1.56
CA GLY A 69 5.43 3.15 -1.56
C GLY A 69 4.54 2.02 -1.07
N GLY A 70 4.75 0.81 -1.58
CA GLY A 70 4.11 -0.41 -1.08
C GLY A 70 4.73 -0.89 0.24
N GLY A 71 3.98 -1.63 1.05
CA GLY A 71 4.50 -2.27 2.28
C GLY A 71 5.39 -3.47 1.97
N GLY A 72 6.37 -3.70 2.84
CA GLY A 72 7.23 -4.89 2.80
C GLY A 72 6.46 -6.17 3.10
N GLY A 73 6.94 -7.28 2.58
CA GLY A 73 6.39 -8.63 2.78
C GLY A 73 7.06 -9.36 3.94
N TYR A 74 6.36 -10.32 4.53
CA TYR A 74 6.87 -11.17 5.60
C TYR A 74 7.94 -12.15 5.07
N ASP A 75 8.53 -12.96 5.97
CA ASP A 75 9.53 -14.01 5.76
C ASP A 75 10.99 -13.56 5.67
N ALA A 76 11.34 -12.43 5.10
CA ALA A 76 12.72 -11.97 4.97
C ALA A 76 12.93 -10.53 5.47
N ASN A 77 12.04 -10.03 6.35
CA ASN A 77 12.07 -8.64 6.79
C ASN A 77 12.13 -7.67 5.60
N GLY A 78 11.13 -7.77 4.71
CA GLY A 78 11.11 -6.96 3.50
C GLY A 78 10.99 -5.47 3.79
N ASP A 79 11.77 -4.67 3.09
CA ASP A 79 11.74 -3.21 3.22
C ASP A 79 10.48 -2.61 2.58
N GLY A 80 9.98 -1.53 3.14
CA GLY A 80 8.93 -0.74 2.53
C GLY A 80 9.42 0.01 1.29
N GLY A 81 8.58 0.07 0.25
CA GLY A 81 8.89 0.82 -0.96
C GLY A 81 8.99 2.31 -0.70
N ALA A 82 9.87 3.00 -1.41
CA ALA A 82 10.00 4.44 -1.32
C ALA A 82 8.77 5.16 -1.91
N GLY A 83 8.23 6.11 -1.17
CA GLY A 83 7.25 7.08 -1.67
C GLY A 83 7.92 8.25 -2.40
N ASN A 84 7.12 9.13 -2.97
CA ASN A 84 7.57 10.29 -3.73
C ASN A 84 8.62 9.92 -4.80
N THR A 85 8.34 8.85 -5.53
CA THR A 85 9.23 8.35 -6.61
C THR A 85 8.51 8.43 -7.95
N PRO A 86 9.03 9.20 -8.95
CA PRO A 86 10.21 10.06 -8.85
C PRO A 86 10.00 11.23 -7.87
N PRO A 87 11.09 11.77 -7.28
CA PRO A 87 10.98 12.82 -6.28
C PRO A 87 10.45 14.13 -6.89
N VAL A 88 9.44 14.71 -6.25
CA VAL A 88 8.87 16.01 -6.58
C VAL A 88 8.63 16.83 -5.32
N SER A 89 8.41 18.15 -5.50
CA SER A 89 8.08 19.05 -4.40
C SER A 89 6.82 19.86 -4.73
N PRO A 90 5.76 19.82 -3.90
CA PRO A 90 5.64 19.01 -2.67
C PRO A 90 5.61 17.49 -2.96
N PRO A 91 5.93 16.65 -1.96
CA PRO A 91 5.88 15.20 -2.12
C PRO A 91 4.50 14.69 -2.53
N GLN A 92 4.47 13.61 -3.34
CA GLN A 92 3.22 12.98 -3.80
C GLN A 92 2.66 11.97 -2.80
N GLY A 93 3.52 11.43 -1.92
CA GLY A 93 3.13 10.42 -0.94
C GLY A 93 4.34 9.96 -0.12
N ASN A 94 4.11 8.97 0.71
CA ASN A 94 5.06 8.52 1.72
C ASN A 94 5.50 7.07 1.50
N ASN A 95 6.54 6.66 2.21
CA ASN A 95 7.06 5.29 2.16
C ASN A 95 6.05 4.28 2.69
N GLY A 96 6.14 3.06 2.21
CA GLY A 96 5.57 1.90 2.88
C GLY A 96 6.34 1.58 4.17
N GLY A 97 5.75 0.79 5.04
CA GLY A 97 6.39 0.28 6.25
C GLY A 97 7.27 -0.93 5.95
N ASP A 98 8.23 -1.21 6.82
CA ASP A 98 9.08 -2.39 6.79
C ASP A 98 8.39 -3.57 7.48
N ALA A 99 8.50 -4.73 6.90
CA ALA A 99 7.92 -5.95 7.45
C ALA A 99 8.83 -6.63 8.48
N SER A 100 8.23 -7.36 9.38
CA SER A 100 8.90 -8.34 10.23
C SER A 100 8.77 -9.76 9.68
N SER A 101 9.47 -10.72 10.25
CA SER A 101 9.48 -12.12 9.84
C SER A 101 8.12 -12.84 9.85
N SER A 102 7.06 -12.23 10.39
CA SER A 102 5.77 -12.90 10.60
C SER A 102 4.55 -12.12 10.10
N ALA A 103 4.72 -10.85 9.64
CA ALA A 103 3.61 -10.07 9.10
C ALA A 103 4.07 -9.05 8.07
N GLY A 104 3.26 -8.81 7.07
CA GLY A 104 3.46 -7.75 6.09
C GLY A 104 3.14 -6.38 6.66
N ALA A 105 3.86 -5.36 6.20
CA ALA A 105 3.70 -3.97 6.61
C ALA A 105 2.66 -3.23 5.76
N GLY A 106 2.23 -2.06 6.23
CA GLY A 106 1.29 -1.21 5.53
C GLY A 106 1.91 -0.43 4.37
N GLY A 107 1.15 -0.19 3.32
CA GLY A 107 1.55 0.74 2.26
C GLY A 107 1.46 2.20 2.68
N GLY A 108 2.27 3.07 2.10
CA GLY A 108 2.21 4.51 2.33
C GLY A 108 0.96 5.15 1.74
N GLY A 109 0.45 6.16 2.42
CA GLY A 109 -0.59 7.06 1.96
C GLY A 109 -0.04 8.42 1.51
N ALA A 110 -0.94 9.30 1.05
CA ALA A 110 -0.52 10.62 0.62
C ALA A 110 -0.09 11.53 1.77
N ALA A 111 -0.65 11.37 2.95
CA ALA A 111 -0.33 12.18 4.13
C ALA A 111 0.55 11.44 5.16
N GLN A 112 0.53 10.10 5.20
CA GLN A 112 1.22 9.33 6.22
C GLN A 112 1.94 8.11 5.64
N ALA A 113 3.09 7.77 6.21
CA ALA A 113 3.79 6.53 5.88
C ALA A 113 3.01 5.29 6.35
N GLY A 114 3.20 4.19 5.67
CA GLY A 114 2.70 2.90 6.14
C GLY A 114 3.38 2.47 7.44
N THR A 115 2.66 1.72 8.25
CA THR A 115 3.19 1.26 9.55
C THR A 115 4.02 0.01 9.36
N SER A 116 5.25 0.07 9.88
CA SER A 116 6.12 -1.11 9.98
C SER A 116 5.58 -2.12 10.99
N THR A 117 5.87 -3.39 10.77
CA THR A 117 5.52 -4.43 11.74
C THR A 117 6.70 -4.78 12.61
N THR A 118 6.45 -4.87 13.92
CA THR A 118 7.38 -5.41 14.89
C THR A 118 6.80 -6.72 15.41
N SER A 119 7.44 -7.84 15.11
CA SER A 119 6.96 -9.13 15.62
C SER A 119 7.79 -9.59 16.80
N PRO A 120 7.23 -9.61 18.00
CA PRO A 120 7.89 -10.25 19.14
C PRO A 120 7.74 -11.77 19.14
N ALA A 121 6.89 -12.34 18.29
CA ALA A 121 6.62 -13.78 18.30
C ALA A 121 6.52 -14.35 16.86
N PRO A 122 7.20 -15.45 16.57
CA PRO A 122 7.26 -16.02 15.22
C PRO A 122 5.92 -16.56 14.70
N ASN A 123 4.90 -16.63 15.50
CA ASN A 123 3.64 -17.30 15.14
C ASN A 123 2.37 -16.51 15.41
N ASN A 124 2.47 -15.20 15.64
CA ASN A 124 1.26 -14.41 15.93
C ASN A 124 1.51 -12.90 15.72
N ALA A 125 1.39 -12.41 14.51
CA ALA A 125 1.68 -11.02 14.17
C ALA A 125 0.53 -10.37 13.39
N ASN A 126 0.08 -9.22 13.87
CA ASN A 126 -0.82 -8.36 13.11
C ASN A 126 -0.06 -7.68 11.97
N GLY A 127 -0.70 -7.54 10.82
CA GLY A 127 -0.17 -6.73 9.74
C GLY A 127 -0.07 -5.25 10.13
N GLY A 128 0.81 -4.51 9.47
CA GLY A 128 0.95 -3.07 9.65
C GLY A 128 -0.22 -2.29 9.01
N PRO A 129 -0.84 -1.32 9.69
CA PRO A 129 -1.83 -0.42 9.08
C PRO A 129 -1.27 0.37 7.91
N GLY A 130 -2.12 0.66 6.92
CA GLY A 130 -1.81 1.57 5.83
C GLY A 130 -1.74 3.02 6.31
N GLY A 131 -0.93 3.83 5.64
CA GLY A 131 -0.83 5.28 5.87
C GLY A 131 -2.05 6.04 5.36
N ASP A 132 -2.45 7.07 6.06
CA ASP A 132 -3.60 7.89 5.68
C ASP A 132 -3.35 8.69 4.40
N GLY A 133 -4.44 8.87 3.65
CA GLY A 133 -4.52 9.76 2.52
C GLY A 133 -4.64 11.23 2.92
N SER A 134 -4.65 12.09 1.93
CA SER A 134 -4.75 13.55 2.12
C SER A 134 -6.15 14.07 1.83
N PRO A 135 -6.70 14.97 2.67
CA PRO A 135 -7.96 15.62 2.38
C PRO A 135 -7.80 16.65 1.25
N SER A 136 -8.85 16.80 0.46
CA SER A 136 -8.91 17.78 -0.63
C SER A 136 -10.34 18.28 -0.83
N THR A 137 -10.48 19.56 -1.01
CA THR A 137 -11.78 20.24 -1.28
C THR A 137 -12.03 20.50 -2.76
N ILE A 138 -11.22 19.95 -3.66
CA ILE A 138 -11.31 20.19 -5.11
C ILE A 138 -12.68 19.81 -5.73
N SER A 139 -13.41 18.92 -5.08
CA SER A 139 -14.77 18.50 -5.49
C SER A 139 -15.89 19.29 -4.80
N GLY A 140 -15.58 20.39 -4.10
CA GLY A 140 -16.55 21.23 -3.38
C GLY A 140 -16.83 20.78 -1.94
N SER A 141 -16.41 19.60 -1.54
CA SER A 141 -16.47 19.09 -0.16
C SER A 141 -15.14 18.46 0.21
N ASP A 142 -14.86 18.36 1.51
CA ASP A 142 -13.64 17.73 2.00
C ASP A 142 -13.73 16.22 1.82
N VAL A 143 -12.87 15.68 0.97
CA VAL A 143 -12.78 14.24 0.70
C VAL A 143 -11.34 13.78 0.82
N THR A 144 -11.08 12.86 1.74
CA THR A 144 -9.78 12.20 1.87
C THR A 144 -9.59 11.17 0.76
N ARG A 145 -8.40 11.16 0.11
CA ARG A 145 -8.04 10.25 -0.99
C ARG A 145 -6.62 9.74 -0.84
N ALA A 146 -6.31 8.66 -1.52
CA ALA A 146 -4.99 8.06 -1.60
C ALA A 146 -4.45 7.53 -0.27
N GLY A 147 -5.30 6.80 0.48
CA GLY A 147 -4.89 5.98 1.62
C GLY A 147 -4.17 4.72 1.17
N GLY A 148 -3.16 4.29 1.93
CA GLY A 148 -2.40 3.06 1.71
C GLY A 148 -3.13 1.81 2.19
N GLY A 149 -2.86 0.67 1.59
CA GLY A 149 -3.43 -0.62 2.01
C GLY A 149 -2.79 -1.16 3.29
N GLY A 150 -3.55 -1.88 4.11
CA GLY A 150 -3.04 -2.63 5.28
C GLY A 150 -2.27 -3.88 4.88
N GLY A 151 -1.25 -4.23 5.65
CA GLY A 151 -0.44 -5.42 5.47
C GLY A 151 -1.12 -6.71 5.93
N ALA A 152 -0.63 -7.84 5.45
CA ALA A 152 -1.16 -9.14 5.85
C ALA A 152 -0.68 -9.55 7.25
N GLY A 153 -1.58 -10.11 8.05
CA GLY A 153 -1.27 -10.71 9.35
C GLY A 153 -1.18 -12.24 9.27
N TYR A 154 -0.37 -12.84 10.14
CA TYR A 154 -0.24 -14.29 10.29
C TYR A 154 -0.49 -14.74 11.73
N GLY A 155 -1.40 -15.68 11.92
CA GLY A 155 -1.75 -16.25 13.21
C GLY A 155 -1.55 -17.77 13.22
N GLY A 156 -0.42 -18.22 13.75
CA GLY A 156 -0.16 -19.65 14.03
C GLY A 156 -0.29 -20.02 15.49
N GLY A 157 -0.56 -19.04 16.36
CA GLY A 157 -0.63 -19.19 17.81
C GLY A 157 -2.03 -19.23 18.38
N ALA A 158 -2.12 -19.29 19.72
CA ALA A 158 -3.38 -19.36 20.46
C ALA A 158 -4.16 -18.02 20.48
N ASN A 159 -3.54 -16.91 20.18
CA ASN A 159 -4.19 -15.60 20.23
C ASN A 159 -4.79 -15.22 18.87
N PRO A 160 -6.03 -14.66 18.87
CA PRO A 160 -6.61 -14.15 17.63
C PRO A 160 -5.78 -12.97 17.12
N ILE A 161 -5.62 -12.90 15.80
CA ILE A 161 -5.04 -11.72 15.13
C ILE A 161 -6.14 -10.86 14.55
N THR A 162 -5.86 -9.56 14.42
CA THR A 162 -6.77 -8.60 13.82
C THR A 162 -6.28 -8.19 12.44
N ARG A 163 -7.22 -7.84 11.56
CA ARG A 163 -6.89 -7.30 10.24
C ARG A 163 -6.23 -5.93 10.36
N ALA A 164 -5.13 -5.72 9.68
CA ALA A 164 -4.57 -4.40 9.50
C ALA A 164 -5.56 -3.51 8.74
N GLN A 165 -5.83 -2.32 9.27
CA GLN A 165 -6.70 -1.36 8.60
C GLN A 165 -5.96 -0.72 7.43
N GLY A 166 -6.70 -0.44 6.36
CA GLY A 166 -6.22 0.48 5.35
C GLY A 166 -6.27 1.92 5.87
N GLY A 167 -5.41 2.78 5.35
CA GLY A 167 -5.43 4.21 5.65
C GLY A 167 -6.71 4.89 5.15
N ALA A 168 -7.11 5.97 5.81
CA ALA A 168 -8.25 6.77 5.39
C ALA A 168 -8.07 7.27 3.94
N GLY A 169 -9.15 7.32 3.18
CA GLY A 169 -9.09 7.74 1.77
C GLY A 169 -8.98 6.59 0.77
N GLY A 170 -9.54 5.43 1.10
CA GLY A 170 -9.70 4.31 0.17
C GLY A 170 -8.65 3.20 0.32
N GLY A 171 -7.94 3.14 1.44
CA GLY A 171 -7.03 2.04 1.74
C GLY A 171 -7.79 0.74 2.06
N GLY A 172 -7.49 -0.35 1.36
CA GLY A 172 -8.06 -1.68 1.65
C GLY A 172 -7.47 -2.31 2.91
N GLN A 173 -8.25 -3.13 3.60
CA GLN A 173 -7.76 -3.88 4.76
C GLN A 173 -6.86 -5.04 4.36
N GLY A 174 -5.87 -5.34 5.18
CA GLY A 174 -4.99 -6.49 5.01
C GLY A 174 -5.71 -7.84 5.09
N ALA A 175 -5.11 -8.86 4.49
CA ALA A 175 -5.54 -10.24 4.67
C ALA A 175 -5.07 -10.78 6.03
N ILE A 176 -5.75 -11.81 6.53
CA ILE A 176 -5.23 -12.63 7.62
C ILE A 176 -5.20 -14.09 7.19
N THR A 177 -4.16 -14.80 7.58
CA THR A 177 -4.10 -16.27 7.52
C THR A 177 -3.93 -16.79 8.93
N ASN A 178 -4.73 -17.79 9.28
CA ASN A 178 -4.68 -18.40 10.59
C ASN A 178 -4.58 -19.92 10.41
N GLU A 179 -3.44 -20.49 10.82
CA GLU A 179 -3.16 -21.92 10.69
C GLU A 179 -3.20 -22.69 12.04
N GLY A 180 -3.46 -21.98 13.14
CA GLY A 180 -3.57 -22.54 14.49
C GLY A 180 -5.00 -22.99 14.84
N PRO A 181 -5.30 -23.09 16.15
CA PRO A 181 -6.64 -23.44 16.65
C PRO A 181 -7.79 -22.57 16.11
N HIS A 182 -7.47 -21.43 15.50
CA HIS A 182 -8.39 -20.50 14.86
C HIS A 182 -8.35 -20.59 13.31
N ALA A 183 -7.96 -21.73 12.75
CA ALA A 183 -7.77 -21.92 11.29
C ALA A 183 -9.00 -21.60 10.41
N GLY A 184 -10.17 -21.38 10.99
CA GLY A 184 -11.37 -20.93 10.27
C GLY A 184 -11.42 -19.43 9.92
N GLN A 185 -10.47 -18.63 10.40
CA GLN A 185 -10.47 -17.16 10.22
C GLN A 185 -9.62 -16.68 9.02
N LYS A 186 -9.62 -17.43 7.93
CA LYS A 186 -8.98 -16.95 6.70
C LYS A 186 -9.84 -15.88 6.07
N VAL A 187 -9.38 -14.63 6.09
CA VAL A 187 -10.10 -13.50 5.48
C VAL A 187 -9.21 -12.81 4.46
N ALA A 188 -9.70 -12.73 3.23
CA ALA A 188 -9.01 -12.04 2.15
C ALA A 188 -8.93 -10.53 2.42
N ALA A 189 -7.93 -9.86 1.82
CA ALA A 189 -7.86 -8.42 1.78
C ALA A 189 -9.12 -7.83 1.11
N THR A 190 -9.54 -6.65 1.56
CA THR A 190 -10.63 -5.90 0.90
C THR A 190 -10.05 -4.81 0.03
N ALA A 191 -10.72 -4.55 -1.08
CA ALA A 191 -10.49 -3.31 -1.84
C ALA A 191 -10.92 -2.12 -0.98
N GLY A 192 -10.23 -1.02 -1.13
CA GLY A 192 -10.56 0.27 -0.55
C GLY A 192 -11.49 1.07 -1.44
#